data_bf44ecd6a532ae76b4439b2716f82362
#
_entry.id   bf44ecd6a532ae76b4439b2716f82362
#
_cell.length_a   1.000
_cell.length_b   1.000
_cell.length_c   1.000
_cell.angle_alpha   90.00
_cell.angle_beta   90.00
_cell.angle_gamma   90.00
#
_symmetry.space_group_name_H-M   'P 1'
#
loop_
_entity.id
_entity.type
_entity.pdbx_description
1 polymer ?
#
loop_
_entity_poly.entity_id
_entity_poly.type
_entity_poly.pdbx_seq_one_letter_code
_entity_poly.pdbx_strand_id
1 'polypeptide(L)'
;MEYRALGRTGISVSHLTLGAMMLGAMGNQDREECVRIVQRALEKGVTSINTADGYSAGQSEEIIGEALTGGRRDEVVLSVKTGVKRDGNPNHGGGSRRWFTQAIEGSLRRLQTDYIDVYELGAPDPQTDLDETLGALTDLVAAGKVRSFGTSKMPPSQIAEARGLAERRGHGVFRTEEAPYSILNRVVEYDLLPVCQRLGVGVLAFGALAGGWLSGRYRSGQQVARSGPRSHRPQMDASAPANASKFAAADALGALADENGLTLVQLATAWAARHPAVSSVVIGPRTMQQLDGYLAADSIDLSDDVLDRVDAIVAPGVTLDPADTMWVHGTRALDATQRRR
;
A
#
# COMPACT_ATOMS: atom_id res chain seq x y z
N MET A 1 5.94 -18.76 4.71
CA MET A 1 5.88 -17.28 4.82
C MET A 1 7.21 -16.76 5.31
N GLU A 2 7.87 -15.90 4.54
CA GLU A 2 9.08 -15.20 4.95
C GLU A 2 8.71 -13.99 5.82
N TYR A 3 9.59 -13.60 6.75
CA TYR A 3 9.40 -12.43 7.61
C TYR A 3 10.57 -11.46 7.47
N ARG A 4 10.28 -10.17 7.44
CA ARG A 4 11.27 -9.09 7.28
C ARG A 4 11.08 -8.00 8.32
N ALA A 5 12.17 -7.33 8.66
CA ALA A 5 12.11 -6.16 9.51
C ALA A 5 11.34 -5.02 8.83
N LEU A 6 10.42 -4.40 9.54
CA LEU A 6 9.71 -3.20 9.09
C LEU A 6 10.57 -1.96 9.39
N GLY A 7 11.55 -1.71 8.54
CA GLY A 7 12.54 -0.66 8.78
C GLY A 7 13.27 -0.85 10.10
N ARG A 8 13.50 0.25 10.83
CA ARG A 8 14.15 0.24 12.16
C ARG A 8 13.13 0.36 13.30
N THR A 9 11.97 -0.29 13.17
CA THR A 9 10.92 -0.28 14.21
C THR A 9 11.14 -1.30 15.31
N GLY A 10 11.92 -2.35 15.06
CA GLY A 10 11.96 -3.56 15.89
C GLY A 10 10.80 -4.52 15.63
N ILE A 11 9.89 -4.18 14.70
CA ILE A 11 8.74 -5.00 14.30
C ILE A 11 9.15 -5.85 13.09
N SER A 12 8.76 -7.14 13.10
CA SER A 12 8.86 -8.02 11.94
C SER A 12 7.47 -8.21 11.33
N VAL A 13 7.40 -8.16 10.01
CA VAL A 13 6.16 -8.37 9.24
C VAL A 13 6.33 -9.52 8.26
N SER A 14 5.26 -10.21 7.93
CA SER A 14 5.24 -11.17 6.83
C SER A 14 5.56 -10.48 5.50
N HIS A 15 6.19 -11.21 4.61
CA HIS A 15 6.56 -10.78 3.25
C HIS A 15 5.36 -10.26 2.44
N LEU A 16 4.15 -10.76 2.76
CA LEU A 16 2.87 -10.28 2.27
C LEU A 16 2.07 -9.67 3.43
N THR A 17 1.54 -8.48 3.22
CA THR A 17 0.62 -7.78 4.12
C THR A 17 -0.79 -7.85 3.55
N LEU A 18 -1.79 -8.24 4.34
CA LEU A 18 -3.18 -8.22 3.90
C LEU A 18 -3.71 -6.78 3.83
N GLY A 19 -3.96 -6.28 2.63
CA GLY A 19 -4.61 -5.00 2.39
C GLY A 19 -6.12 -5.12 2.41
N ALA A 20 -6.77 -4.43 3.32
CA ALA A 20 -8.20 -4.56 3.58
C ALA A 20 -9.10 -3.54 2.85
N MET A 21 -8.55 -2.74 1.91
CA MET A 21 -9.34 -1.75 1.16
C MET A 21 -10.53 -2.37 0.42
N MET A 22 -10.40 -3.62 0.01
CA MET A 22 -11.42 -4.33 -0.77
C MET A 22 -12.39 -5.14 0.10
N LEU A 23 -12.31 -5.02 1.42
CA LEU A 23 -13.25 -5.62 2.36
C LEU A 23 -14.34 -4.58 2.71
N GLY A 24 -15.60 -4.94 2.51
CA GLY A 24 -16.75 -4.05 2.67
C GLY A 24 -17.20 -3.41 1.36
N ALA A 25 -17.93 -2.29 1.45
CA ALA A 25 -18.65 -1.64 0.34
C ALA A 25 -17.77 -1.27 -0.88
N MET A 26 -16.46 -1.06 -0.71
CA MET A 26 -15.56 -0.76 -1.82
C MET A 26 -15.17 -1.99 -2.66
N GLY A 27 -15.47 -3.20 -2.21
CA GLY A 27 -15.06 -4.42 -2.88
C GLY A 27 -16.00 -5.59 -2.62
N ASN A 28 -15.66 -6.46 -1.68
CA ASN A 28 -16.49 -7.59 -1.28
C ASN A 28 -17.43 -7.15 -0.15
N GLN A 29 -18.74 -7.21 -0.40
CA GLN A 29 -19.78 -6.80 0.54
C GLN A 29 -20.27 -7.95 1.44
N ASP A 30 -19.85 -9.20 1.16
CA ASP A 30 -20.11 -10.33 2.04
C ASP A 30 -19.19 -10.25 3.26
N ARG A 31 -19.76 -9.79 4.38
CA ARG A 31 -19.03 -9.58 5.63
C ARG A 31 -18.41 -10.86 6.17
N GLU A 32 -19.14 -11.97 6.10
CA GLU A 32 -18.66 -13.25 6.58
C GLU A 32 -17.50 -13.78 5.74
N GLU A 33 -17.60 -13.66 4.41
CA GLU A 33 -16.47 -14.00 3.53
C GLU A 33 -15.27 -13.11 3.81
N CYS A 34 -15.46 -11.81 4.02
CA CYS A 34 -14.38 -10.89 4.38
C CYS A 34 -13.67 -11.29 5.67
N VAL A 35 -14.42 -11.64 6.72
CA VAL A 35 -13.86 -12.15 7.99
C VAL A 35 -13.06 -13.42 7.75
N ARG A 36 -13.61 -14.38 6.98
CA ARG A 36 -12.91 -15.62 6.63
C ARG A 36 -11.62 -15.37 5.84
N ILE A 37 -11.61 -14.37 4.93
CA ILE A 37 -10.40 -13.99 4.18
C ILE A 37 -9.31 -13.50 5.15
N VAL A 38 -9.65 -12.65 6.12
CA VAL A 38 -8.69 -12.19 7.13
C VAL A 38 -8.16 -13.37 7.95
N GLN A 39 -9.03 -14.20 8.49
CA GLN A 39 -8.66 -15.36 9.31
C GLN A 39 -7.78 -16.35 8.52
N ARG A 40 -8.14 -16.62 7.27
CA ARG A 40 -7.37 -17.51 6.39
C ARG A 40 -5.98 -16.96 6.10
N ALA A 41 -5.83 -15.64 5.89
CA ALA A 41 -4.52 -15.02 5.71
C ALA A 41 -3.63 -15.25 6.94
N LEU A 42 -4.17 -15.04 8.14
CA LEU A 42 -3.45 -15.29 9.41
C LEU A 42 -3.06 -16.77 9.56
N GLU A 43 -3.97 -17.70 9.30
CA GLU A 43 -3.69 -19.15 9.32
C GLU A 43 -2.56 -19.57 8.37
N LYS A 44 -2.38 -18.78 7.28
CA LYS A 44 -1.30 -18.99 6.30
C LYS A 44 0.00 -18.27 6.64
N GLY A 45 0.08 -17.66 7.82
CA GLY A 45 1.28 -17.00 8.34
C GLY A 45 1.43 -15.52 7.94
N VAL A 46 0.40 -14.90 7.37
CA VAL A 46 0.38 -13.44 7.24
C VAL A 46 0.23 -12.83 8.64
N THR A 47 1.19 -12.00 9.04
CA THR A 47 1.19 -11.37 10.37
C THR A 47 0.90 -9.87 10.33
N SER A 48 0.69 -9.31 9.14
CA SER A 48 0.45 -7.87 9.00
C SER A 48 -0.81 -7.58 8.19
N ILE A 49 -1.60 -6.63 8.68
CA ILE A 49 -2.84 -6.15 8.04
C ILE A 49 -2.74 -4.63 7.86
N ASN A 50 -3.08 -4.15 6.66
CA ASN A 50 -3.10 -2.74 6.33
C ASN A 50 -4.52 -2.29 5.98
N THR A 51 -4.98 -1.22 6.64
CA THR A 51 -6.30 -0.62 6.40
C THR A 51 -6.26 0.91 6.45
N ALA A 52 -7.41 1.54 6.41
CA ALA A 52 -7.58 2.98 6.62
C ALA A 52 -8.97 3.29 7.19
N ASP A 53 -9.05 4.36 7.98
CA ASP A 53 -10.29 4.86 8.60
C ASP A 53 -11.43 5.10 7.62
N GLY A 54 -11.09 5.45 6.39
CA GLY A 54 -12.06 5.75 5.37
C GLY A 54 -12.36 4.60 4.40
N TYR A 55 -11.78 3.41 4.54
CA TYR A 55 -12.11 2.29 3.67
C TYR A 55 -13.51 1.78 3.95
N SER A 56 -14.37 1.80 2.90
CA SER A 56 -15.79 1.44 3.04
C SER A 56 -16.49 2.18 4.17
N ALA A 57 -16.13 3.48 4.41
CA ALA A 57 -16.66 4.31 5.50
C ALA A 57 -16.46 3.68 6.91
N GLY A 58 -15.34 3.01 7.13
CA GLY A 58 -15.00 2.35 8.40
C GLY A 58 -15.35 0.87 8.47
N GLN A 59 -16.15 0.33 7.55
CA GLN A 59 -16.52 -1.10 7.55
C GLN A 59 -15.29 -2.02 7.47
N SER A 60 -14.24 -1.61 6.74
CA SER A 60 -13.01 -2.39 6.66
C SER A 60 -12.37 -2.61 8.04
N GLU A 61 -12.34 -1.58 8.88
CA GLU A 61 -11.82 -1.68 10.25
C GLU A 61 -12.74 -2.53 11.14
N GLU A 62 -14.06 -2.42 10.99
CA GLU A 62 -15.02 -3.25 11.75
C GLU A 62 -14.87 -4.74 11.41
N ILE A 63 -14.68 -5.08 10.12
CA ILE A 63 -14.44 -6.45 9.66
C ILE A 63 -13.14 -7.00 10.25
N ILE A 64 -12.08 -6.19 10.26
CA ILE A 64 -10.81 -6.57 10.88
C ILE A 64 -10.97 -6.78 12.38
N GLY A 65 -11.64 -5.86 13.09
CA GLY A 65 -11.91 -5.99 14.52
C GLY A 65 -12.63 -7.29 14.85
N GLU A 66 -13.66 -7.64 14.08
CA GLU A 66 -14.38 -8.91 14.21
C GLU A 66 -13.48 -10.13 13.96
N ALA A 67 -12.66 -10.08 12.92
CA ALA A 67 -11.76 -11.18 12.55
C ALA A 67 -10.66 -11.43 13.58
N LEU A 68 -10.25 -10.39 14.33
CA LEU A 68 -9.19 -10.44 15.34
C LEU A 68 -9.68 -10.76 16.76
N THR A 69 -10.96 -11.06 16.94
CA THR A 69 -11.48 -11.51 18.23
C THR A 69 -10.83 -12.83 18.70
N GLY A 70 -10.97 -13.14 20.00
CA GLY A 70 -10.45 -14.40 20.56
C GLY A 70 -8.93 -14.43 20.75
N GLY A 71 -8.29 -13.29 21.00
CA GLY A 71 -6.86 -13.18 21.32
C GLY A 71 -5.93 -13.04 20.12
N ARG A 72 -6.46 -13.00 18.88
CA ARG A 72 -5.63 -12.87 17.67
C ARG A 72 -4.98 -11.50 17.48
N ARG A 73 -5.47 -10.47 18.19
CA ARG A 73 -4.96 -9.09 18.03
C ARG A 73 -3.46 -8.98 18.31
N ASP A 74 -2.97 -9.66 19.32
CA ASP A 74 -1.57 -9.58 19.74
C ASP A 74 -0.60 -10.30 18.79
N GLU A 75 -1.13 -11.14 17.88
CA GLU A 75 -0.34 -11.85 16.87
C GLU A 75 -0.19 -11.04 15.56
N VAL A 76 -0.86 -9.86 15.47
CA VAL A 76 -0.98 -9.09 14.23
C VAL A 76 -0.35 -7.73 14.35
N VAL A 77 0.49 -7.36 13.39
CA VAL A 77 0.94 -5.99 13.15
C VAL A 77 -0.13 -5.26 12.34
N LEU A 78 -0.83 -4.34 12.98
CA LEU A 78 -1.93 -3.60 12.38
C LEU A 78 -1.46 -2.21 11.94
N SER A 79 -1.48 -1.97 10.63
CA SER A 79 -1.20 -0.66 10.03
C SER A 79 -2.49 0.03 9.61
N VAL A 80 -2.70 1.26 10.06
CA VAL A 80 -3.92 2.04 9.79
C VAL A 80 -3.57 3.42 9.26
N LYS A 81 -4.12 3.77 8.09
CA LYS A 81 -4.00 5.11 7.50
C LYS A 81 -5.17 5.99 7.89
N THR A 82 -4.86 7.27 8.02
CA THR A 82 -5.84 8.36 8.20
C THR A 82 -5.42 9.62 7.44
N GLY A 83 -6.22 10.67 7.51
CA GLY A 83 -5.88 12.00 6.99
C GLY A 83 -6.35 12.26 5.56
N VAL A 84 -6.85 11.28 4.83
CA VAL A 84 -7.44 11.51 3.51
C VAL A 84 -8.83 12.11 3.67
N LYS A 85 -9.02 13.37 3.21
CA LYS A 85 -10.32 14.06 3.24
C LYS A 85 -11.35 13.32 2.38
N ARG A 86 -12.52 13.01 2.93
CA ARG A 86 -13.54 12.16 2.26
C ARG A 86 -14.95 12.71 2.31
N ASP A 87 -15.22 13.58 3.26
CA ASP A 87 -16.50 14.29 3.38
C ASP A 87 -16.31 15.79 3.10
N GLY A 88 -17.38 16.52 3.09
CA GLY A 88 -17.35 17.98 2.83
C GLY A 88 -16.83 18.81 4.00
N ASN A 89 -16.47 18.20 5.14
CA ASN A 89 -15.97 18.95 6.28
C ASN A 89 -14.46 19.25 6.11
N PRO A 90 -14.07 20.54 6.04
CA PRO A 90 -12.66 20.91 5.81
C PRO A 90 -11.72 20.44 6.92
N ASN A 91 -12.24 20.16 8.11
CA ASN A 91 -11.49 19.72 9.28
C ASN A 91 -11.42 18.18 9.45
N HIS A 92 -12.05 17.42 8.56
CA HIS A 92 -12.00 15.96 8.58
C HIS A 92 -10.92 15.46 7.61
N GLY A 93 -9.70 15.38 8.09
CA GLY A 93 -8.52 14.93 7.35
C GLY A 93 -7.30 15.80 7.58
N GLY A 94 -6.24 15.50 6.82
CA GLY A 94 -4.94 16.13 6.95
C GLY A 94 -4.10 15.59 8.10
N GLY A 95 -2.97 16.27 8.34
CA GLY A 95 -1.94 15.89 9.33
C GLY A 95 -2.05 16.62 10.66
N SER A 96 -3.14 17.34 10.94
CA SER A 96 -3.27 18.15 12.15
C SER A 96 -3.49 17.30 13.41
N ARG A 97 -3.01 17.76 14.54
CA ARG A 97 -3.27 17.20 15.87
C ARG A 97 -4.77 17.01 16.12
N ARG A 98 -5.57 18.02 15.75
CA ARG A 98 -7.02 17.96 15.89
C ARG A 98 -7.60 16.75 15.21
N TRP A 99 -7.19 16.48 13.97
CA TRP A 99 -7.68 15.33 13.22
C TRP A 99 -7.16 14.01 13.78
N PHE A 100 -5.85 13.88 14.00
CA PHE A 100 -5.27 12.65 14.53
C PHE A 100 -5.90 12.21 15.85
N THR A 101 -6.13 13.14 16.78
CA THR A 101 -6.76 12.85 18.08
C THR A 101 -8.19 12.31 17.90
N GLN A 102 -8.96 12.85 16.94
CA GLN A 102 -10.33 12.40 16.67
C GLN A 102 -10.34 11.07 15.91
N ALA A 103 -9.51 10.94 14.89
CA ALA A 103 -9.49 9.79 13.99
C ALA A 103 -9.03 8.50 14.70
N ILE A 104 -7.99 8.58 15.54
CA ILE A 104 -7.47 7.43 16.29
C ILE A 104 -8.54 6.80 17.17
N GLU A 105 -9.34 7.59 17.88
CA GLU A 105 -10.43 7.09 18.74
C GLU A 105 -11.49 6.35 17.92
N GLY A 106 -11.79 6.85 16.72
CA GLY A 106 -12.70 6.19 15.79
C GLY A 106 -12.17 4.83 15.35
N SER A 107 -10.91 4.78 14.94
CA SER A 107 -10.24 3.56 14.48
C SER A 107 -10.15 2.51 15.59
N LEU A 108 -9.71 2.89 16.79
CA LEU A 108 -9.62 1.98 17.94
C LEU A 108 -10.96 1.33 18.28
N ARG A 109 -12.05 2.12 18.26
CA ARG A 109 -13.40 1.57 18.51
C ARG A 109 -13.85 0.57 17.43
N ARG A 110 -13.65 0.89 16.13
CA ARG A 110 -14.05 -0.01 15.04
C ARG A 110 -13.20 -1.27 14.99
N LEU A 111 -11.92 -1.17 15.27
CA LEU A 111 -10.98 -2.28 15.33
C LEU A 111 -11.05 -3.10 16.61
N GLN A 112 -11.81 -2.63 17.63
CA GLN A 112 -11.99 -3.28 18.94
C GLN A 112 -10.64 -3.55 19.63
N THR A 113 -9.73 -2.57 19.61
CA THR A 113 -8.40 -2.63 20.21
C THR A 113 -8.06 -1.30 20.88
N ASP A 114 -7.12 -1.30 21.80
CA ASP A 114 -6.62 -0.11 22.50
C ASP A 114 -5.32 0.47 21.91
N TYR A 115 -4.73 -0.21 20.92
CA TYR A 115 -3.53 0.27 20.23
C TYR A 115 -3.49 -0.12 18.75
N ILE A 116 -2.73 0.66 17.99
CA ILE A 116 -2.36 0.41 16.58
C ILE A 116 -0.84 0.28 16.50
N ASP A 117 -0.33 -0.72 15.76
CA ASP A 117 1.12 -0.92 15.65
C ASP A 117 1.77 0.14 14.78
N VAL A 118 1.17 0.46 13.64
CA VAL A 118 1.66 1.48 12.70
C VAL A 118 0.53 2.41 12.28
N TYR A 119 0.66 3.69 12.62
CA TYR A 119 -0.34 4.70 12.25
C TYR A 119 0.22 5.65 11.21
N GLU A 120 -0.43 5.76 10.05
CA GLU A 120 0.14 6.41 8.88
C GLU A 120 -0.67 7.61 8.42
N LEU A 121 0.02 8.72 8.11
CA LEU A 121 -0.57 9.81 7.34
C LEU A 121 -0.79 9.33 5.89
N GLY A 122 -2.02 9.14 5.49
CA GLY A 122 -2.41 8.47 4.23
C GLY A 122 -2.14 9.26 2.95
N ALA A 123 -1.75 10.52 3.06
CA ALA A 123 -1.28 11.37 1.97
C ALA A 123 -0.58 12.60 2.54
N PRO A 124 0.36 13.23 1.80
CA PRO A 124 0.94 14.52 2.17
C PRO A 124 -0.14 15.57 2.40
N ASP A 125 0.02 16.38 3.45
CA ASP A 125 -0.87 17.49 3.75
C ASP A 125 -0.12 18.84 3.67
N PRO A 126 -0.28 19.59 2.56
CA PRO A 126 0.41 20.87 2.40
C PRO A 126 -0.19 22.01 3.25
N GLN A 127 -1.25 21.75 4.00
CA GLN A 127 -1.93 22.75 4.83
C GLN A 127 -1.53 22.66 6.31
N THR A 128 -0.79 21.59 6.68
CA THR A 128 -0.32 21.37 8.05
C THR A 128 1.20 21.29 8.07
N ASP A 129 1.84 22.04 8.96
CA ASP A 129 3.28 21.98 9.13
C ASP A 129 3.71 20.59 9.59
N LEU A 130 4.84 20.12 9.07
CA LEU A 130 5.41 18.83 9.48
C LEU A 130 5.74 18.75 10.98
N ASP A 131 6.07 19.89 11.61
CA ASP A 131 6.32 19.99 13.06
C ASP A 131 5.05 19.62 13.86
N GLU A 132 3.90 20.17 13.47
CA GLU A 132 2.59 19.86 14.07
C GLU A 132 2.22 18.38 13.87
N THR A 133 2.41 17.87 12.66
CA THR A 133 2.13 16.46 12.31
C THR A 133 3.01 15.51 13.14
N LEU A 134 4.32 15.74 13.18
CA LEU A 134 5.26 14.90 13.94
C LEU A 134 4.99 14.98 15.44
N GLY A 135 4.72 16.18 15.97
CA GLY A 135 4.36 16.37 17.37
C GLY A 135 3.09 15.61 17.76
N ALA A 136 2.05 15.71 16.93
CA ALA A 136 0.79 15.00 17.17
C ALA A 136 0.97 13.48 17.19
N LEU A 137 1.71 12.93 16.22
CA LEU A 137 1.98 11.48 16.16
C LEU A 137 2.88 11.02 17.31
N THR A 138 3.84 11.85 17.74
CA THR A 138 4.71 11.57 18.89
C THR A 138 3.88 11.46 20.17
N ASP A 139 2.90 12.34 20.35
CA ASP A 139 2.02 12.29 21.52
C ASP A 139 1.11 11.04 21.53
N LEU A 140 0.66 10.57 20.37
CA LEU A 140 -0.09 9.31 20.29
C LEU A 140 0.77 8.09 20.68
N VAL A 141 2.08 8.12 20.35
CA VAL A 141 3.02 7.09 20.82
C VAL A 141 3.22 7.19 22.34
N ALA A 142 3.43 8.40 22.87
CA ALA A 142 3.57 8.62 24.31
C ALA A 142 2.32 8.20 25.11
N ALA A 143 1.13 8.38 24.51
CA ALA A 143 -0.14 7.94 25.08
C ALA A 143 -0.36 6.40 24.98
N GLY A 144 0.54 5.66 24.33
CA GLY A 144 0.43 4.22 24.15
C GLY A 144 -0.60 3.76 23.13
N LYS A 145 -1.26 4.68 22.42
CA LYS A 145 -2.27 4.37 21.38
C LYS A 145 -1.65 3.89 20.06
N VAL A 146 -0.40 4.24 19.83
CA VAL A 146 0.37 3.93 18.62
C VAL A 146 1.73 3.39 19.01
N ARG A 147 2.22 2.33 18.38
CA ARG A 147 3.57 1.80 18.62
C ARG A 147 4.62 2.48 17.74
N SER A 148 4.25 2.76 16.49
CA SER A 148 5.10 3.40 15.48
C SER A 148 4.24 4.18 14.50
N PHE A 149 4.80 5.14 13.80
CA PHE A 149 4.07 5.89 12.79
C PHE A 149 4.86 6.08 11.50
N GLY A 150 4.12 6.35 10.43
CA GLY A 150 4.67 6.51 9.11
C GLY A 150 3.80 7.34 8.18
N THR A 151 4.04 7.15 6.89
CA THR A 151 3.37 7.91 5.84
C THR A 151 2.99 7.00 4.66
N SER A 152 2.17 7.53 3.79
CA SER A 152 1.85 6.90 2.51
C SER A 152 1.95 7.95 1.40
N LYS A 153 2.67 7.60 0.32
CA LYS A 153 2.89 8.46 -0.86
C LYS A 153 3.60 9.79 -0.52
N MET A 154 4.44 9.78 0.50
CA MET A 154 5.20 10.96 0.89
C MET A 154 6.37 11.18 -0.08
N PRO A 155 6.57 12.41 -0.61
CA PRO A 155 7.76 12.71 -1.39
C PRO A 155 9.05 12.43 -0.60
N PRO A 156 10.07 11.84 -1.24
CA PRO A 156 11.36 11.54 -0.57
C PRO A 156 12.00 12.74 0.13
N SER A 157 11.87 13.93 -0.47
CA SER A 157 12.34 15.18 0.11
C SER A 157 11.65 15.51 1.44
N GLN A 158 10.32 15.28 1.54
CA GLN A 158 9.57 15.52 2.76
C GLN A 158 9.87 14.48 3.84
N ILE A 159 10.16 13.22 3.47
CA ILE A 159 10.63 12.20 4.44
C ILE A 159 11.97 12.64 5.04
N ALA A 160 12.90 13.11 4.21
CA ALA A 160 14.21 13.60 4.67
C ALA A 160 14.09 14.88 5.51
N GLU A 161 13.22 15.81 5.10
CA GLU A 161 12.92 17.05 5.86
C GLU A 161 12.31 16.72 7.23
N ALA A 162 11.30 15.86 7.27
CA ALA A 162 10.65 15.42 8.50
C ALA A 162 11.66 14.76 9.46
N ARG A 163 12.61 13.96 8.94
CA ARG A 163 13.66 13.35 9.74
C ARG A 163 14.54 14.41 10.41
N GLY A 164 15.05 15.40 9.66
CA GLY A 164 15.88 16.46 10.22
C GLY A 164 15.10 17.37 11.18
N LEU A 165 13.80 17.59 10.94
CA LEU A 165 12.94 18.35 11.84
C LEU A 165 12.72 17.60 13.16
N ALA A 166 12.39 16.31 13.09
CA ALA A 166 12.17 15.46 14.25
C ALA A 166 13.41 15.44 15.18
N GLU A 167 14.61 15.31 14.60
CA GLU A 167 15.87 15.32 15.37
C GLU A 167 16.09 16.65 16.09
N ARG A 168 15.77 17.80 15.47
CA ARG A 168 15.91 19.13 16.10
C ARG A 168 14.86 19.39 17.19
N ARG A 169 13.65 18.84 17.04
CA ARG A 169 12.50 19.10 17.93
C ARG A 169 12.33 18.04 19.03
N GLY A 170 13.04 16.92 18.93
CA GLY A 170 12.86 15.79 19.85
C GLY A 170 11.58 14.99 19.58
N HIS A 171 11.05 15.05 18.34
CA HIS A 171 9.91 14.24 17.93
C HIS A 171 10.32 12.83 17.51
N GLY A 172 9.35 11.91 17.49
CA GLY A 172 9.49 10.65 16.78
C GLY A 172 9.65 10.88 15.27
N VAL A 173 10.14 9.88 14.54
CA VAL A 173 10.38 9.94 13.11
C VAL A 173 9.45 9.01 12.35
N PHE A 174 9.15 9.30 11.11
CA PHE A 174 8.48 8.36 10.22
C PHE A 174 9.31 7.09 10.09
N ARG A 175 8.71 5.94 10.40
CA ARG A 175 9.34 4.62 10.40
C ARG A 175 8.89 3.75 9.24
N THR A 176 7.76 4.08 8.63
CA THR A 176 7.20 3.37 7.48
C THR A 176 6.79 4.33 6.38
N GLU A 177 6.83 3.82 5.15
CA GLU A 177 6.25 4.46 3.97
C GLU A 177 5.45 3.44 3.18
N GLU A 178 4.19 3.74 2.88
CA GLU A 178 3.38 2.94 1.98
C GLU A 178 3.47 3.51 0.56
N ALA A 179 4.18 2.80 -0.32
CA ALA A 179 4.54 3.25 -1.66
C ALA A 179 3.82 2.49 -2.78
N PRO A 180 3.35 3.16 -3.85
CA PRO A 180 2.86 2.49 -5.04
C PRO A 180 4.03 1.87 -5.81
N TYR A 181 4.05 0.54 -5.95
CA TYR A 181 5.13 -0.16 -6.62
C TYR A 181 4.63 -1.37 -7.40
N SER A 182 4.97 -1.44 -8.67
CA SER A 182 4.68 -2.57 -9.56
C SER A 182 5.63 -2.56 -10.74
N ILE A 183 5.67 -3.65 -11.51
CA ILE A 183 6.45 -3.70 -12.76
C ILE A 183 6.09 -2.55 -13.73
N LEU A 184 4.81 -2.09 -13.73
CA LEU A 184 4.36 -1.01 -14.61
C LEU A 184 4.56 0.40 -14.01
N ASN A 185 4.92 0.50 -12.73
CA ASN A 185 5.15 1.76 -12.01
C ASN A 185 6.39 1.64 -11.13
N ARG A 186 7.55 2.01 -11.67
CA ARG A 186 8.87 1.81 -11.06
C ARG A 186 9.56 3.11 -10.65
N VAL A 187 8.91 4.27 -10.81
CA VAL A 187 9.52 5.58 -10.51
C VAL A 187 10.07 5.69 -9.09
N VAL A 188 9.50 4.95 -8.14
CA VAL A 188 9.96 4.92 -6.74
C VAL A 188 11.39 4.39 -6.57
N GLU A 189 11.91 3.64 -7.56
CA GLU A 189 13.27 3.10 -7.57
C GLU A 189 14.34 4.19 -7.69
N TYR A 190 14.04 5.36 -8.28
CA TYR A 190 14.99 6.44 -8.45
C TYR A 190 15.39 7.11 -7.14
N ASP A 191 14.44 7.31 -6.24
CA ASP A 191 14.68 8.17 -5.08
C ASP A 191 14.01 7.63 -3.80
N LEU A 192 12.71 7.28 -3.82
CA LEU A 192 11.98 6.90 -2.62
C LEU A 192 12.57 5.66 -1.95
N LEU A 193 12.75 4.57 -2.70
CA LEU A 193 13.28 3.33 -2.14
C LEU A 193 14.70 3.51 -1.62
N PRO A 194 15.65 4.17 -2.34
CA PRO A 194 16.96 4.50 -1.81
C PRO A 194 16.94 5.38 -0.55
N VAL A 195 16.06 6.38 -0.49
CA VAL A 195 15.89 7.24 0.70
C VAL A 195 15.39 6.43 1.88
N CYS A 196 14.36 5.58 1.69
CA CYS A 196 13.83 4.73 2.73
C CYS A 196 14.90 3.77 3.29
N GLN A 197 15.68 3.12 2.43
CA GLN A 197 16.78 2.25 2.86
C GLN A 197 17.82 3.02 3.70
N ARG A 198 18.29 4.17 3.21
CA ARG A 198 19.27 4.99 3.92
C ARG A 198 18.81 5.46 5.28
N LEU A 199 17.52 5.87 5.38
CA LEU A 199 16.94 6.38 6.62
C LEU A 199 16.40 5.28 7.54
N GLY A 200 16.37 4.02 7.08
CA GLY A 200 15.83 2.88 7.84
C GLY A 200 14.31 2.94 7.98
N VAL A 201 13.63 3.46 6.96
CA VAL A 201 12.16 3.49 6.83
C VAL A 201 11.72 2.19 6.17
N GLY A 202 10.80 1.45 6.78
CA GLY A 202 10.23 0.23 6.21
C GLY A 202 9.23 0.56 5.10
N VAL A 203 9.32 -0.16 3.97
CA VAL A 203 8.42 0.08 2.84
C VAL A 203 7.35 -1.00 2.75
N LEU A 204 6.08 -0.58 2.79
CA LEU A 204 4.92 -1.38 2.45
C LEU A 204 4.53 -1.07 1.00
N ALA A 205 4.91 -1.96 0.08
CA ALA A 205 4.66 -1.76 -1.35
C ALA A 205 3.23 -2.15 -1.71
N PHE A 206 2.41 -1.21 -2.17
CA PHE A 206 1.05 -1.51 -2.61
C PHE A 206 0.89 -1.42 -4.13
N GLY A 207 -0.13 -2.09 -4.65
CA GLY A 207 -0.47 -2.01 -6.07
C GLY A 207 0.38 -2.87 -6.98
N ALA A 208 0.98 -3.96 -6.48
CA ALA A 208 1.82 -4.88 -7.25
C ALA A 208 1.17 -5.36 -8.56
N LEU A 209 -0.16 -5.48 -8.60
CA LEU A 209 -0.90 -5.81 -9.83
C LEU A 209 -1.28 -4.60 -10.70
N ALA A 210 -0.71 -3.41 -10.45
CA ALA A 210 -0.97 -2.19 -11.23
C ALA A 210 -2.48 -1.92 -11.43
N GLY A 211 -3.28 -1.96 -10.35
CA GLY A 211 -4.72 -1.77 -10.39
C GLY A 211 -5.50 -2.93 -11.03
N GLY A 212 -4.83 -4.00 -11.42
CA GLY A 212 -5.39 -5.20 -12.07
C GLY A 212 -4.85 -5.46 -13.47
N TRP A 213 -3.99 -4.59 -14.02
CA TRP A 213 -3.31 -4.83 -15.29
C TRP A 213 -2.52 -6.15 -15.28
N LEU A 214 -1.85 -6.47 -14.17
CA LEU A 214 -1.06 -7.69 -13.98
C LEU A 214 -1.86 -8.85 -13.36
N SER A 215 -3.18 -8.84 -13.50
CA SER A 215 -4.05 -9.93 -13.00
C SER A 215 -4.19 -11.12 -13.97
N GLY A 216 -3.54 -11.08 -15.13
CA GLY A 216 -3.67 -12.09 -16.18
C GLY A 216 -4.86 -11.91 -17.13
N ARG A 217 -5.68 -10.87 -16.93
CA ARG A 217 -6.87 -10.61 -17.79
C ARG A 217 -6.57 -9.87 -19.10
N TYR A 218 -5.46 -9.17 -19.15
CA TYR A 218 -5.07 -8.33 -20.29
C TYR A 218 -4.08 -9.11 -21.15
N ARG A 219 -4.63 -9.95 -22.05
CA ARG A 219 -3.88 -10.83 -22.95
C ARG A 219 -4.36 -10.65 -24.40
N SER A 220 -3.43 -10.69 -25.34
CA SER A 220 -3.74 -10.65 -26.77
C SER A 220 -4.65 -11.81 -27.17
N GLY A 221 -5.62 -11.54 -28.04
CA GLY A 221 -6.59 -12.53 -28.48
C GLY A 221 -7.69 -12.89 -27.47
N GLN A 222 -7.70 -12.29 -26.29
CA GLN A 222 -8.74 -12.50 -25.29
C GLN A 222 -9.64 -11.27 -25.16
N GLN A 223 -10.94 -11.50 -24.96
CA GLN A 223 -11.85 -10.41 -24.64
C GLN A 223 -11.66 -10.01 -23.16
N VAL A 224 -11.24 -8.77 -22.94
CA VAL A 224 -11.02 -8.26 -21.58
C VAL A 224 -12.35 -8.03 -20.88
N ALA A 225 -12.72 -8.93 -19.99
CA ALA A 225 -13.91 -8.77 -19.16
C ALA A 225 -13.71 -7.60 -18.16
N ARG A 226 -14.59 -6.60 -18.24
CA ARG A 226 -14.61 -5.50 -17.27
C ARG A 226 -15.19 -6.04 -15.96
N SER A 227 -14.32 -6.35 -15.00
CA SER A 227 -14.74 -6.84 -13.68
C SER A 227 -14.02 -6.11 -12.55
N GLY A 228 -14.78 -5.82 -11.50
CA GLY A 228 -14.27 -5.14 -10.31
C GLY A 228 -14.57 -3.64 -10.27
N PRO A 229 -14.48 -3.03 -9.07
CA PRO A 229 -14.99 -1.68 -8.80
C PRO A 229 -14.23 -0.55 -9.53
N ARG A 230 -13.06 -0.85 -10.10
CA ARG A 230 -12.24 0.12 -10.85
C ARG A 230 -12.27 -0.09 -12.37
N SER A 231 -12.94 -1.14 -12.86
CA SER A 231 -12.94 -1.51 -14.28
C SER A 231 -13.56 -0.47 -15.22
N HIS A 232 -14.36 0.45 -14.68
CA HIS A 232 -14.98 1.55 -15.42
C HIS A 232 -14.07 2.77 -15.59
N ARG A 233 -12.90 2.79 -14.94
CA ARG A 233 -11.98 3.93 -15.02
C ARG A 233 -11.27 3.96 -16.36
N PRO A 234 -11.08 5.15 -16.99
CA PRO A 234 -10.37 5.27 -18.27
C PRO A 234 -8.97 4.62 -18.27
N GLN A 235 -8.27 4.67 -17.13
CA GLN A 235 -6.94 4.06 -16.97
C GLN A 235 -6.96 2.52 -17.03
N MET A 236 -8.15 1.89 -16.97
CA MET A 236 -8.34 0.43 -17.05
C MET A 236 -8.94 -0.03 -18.37
N ASP A 237 -9.13 0.87 -19.33
CA ASP A 237 -9.66 0.55 -20.66
C ASP A 237 -8.53 0.08 -21.58
N ALA A 238 -8.49 -1.24 -21.85
CA ALA A 238 -7.49 -1.84 -22.72
C ALA A 238 -7.57 -1.37 -24.18
N SER A 239 -8.72 -0.84 -24.61
CA SER A 239 -8.93 -0.34 -25.97
C SER A 239 -8.48 1.11 -26.15
N ALA A 240 -8.24 1.83 -25.06
CA ALA A 240 -7.82 3.23 -25.10
C ALA A 240 -6.35 3.34 -25.59
N PRO A 241 -6.06 4.14 -26.63
CA PRO A 241 -4.68 4.31 -27.12
C PRO A 241 -3.67 4.74 -26.04
N ALA A 242 -4.11 5.51 -25.05
CA ALA A 242 -3.29 5.93 -23.92
C ALA A 242 -2.80 4.76 -23.04
N ASN A 243 -3.48 3.61 -23.09
CA ASN A 243 -3.14 2.41 -22.31
C ASN A 243 -2.42 1.33 -23.13
N ALA A 244 -2.09 1.59 -24.40
CA ALA A 244 -1.49 0.62 -25.31
C ALA A 244 -0.17 0.04 -24.75
N SER A 245 0.68 0.89 -24.16
CA SER A 245 1.94 0.47 -23.53
C SER A 245 1.71 -0.44 -22.32
N LYS A 246 0.71 -0.16 -21.49
CA LYS A 246 0.34 -1.02 -20.34
C LYS A 246 -0.16 -2.37 -20.82
N PHE A 247 -0.99 -2.38 -21.89
CA PHE A 247 -1.49 -3.61 -22.47
C PHE A 247 -0.36 -4.46 -23.03
N ALA A 248 0.53 -3.89 -23.85
CA ALA A 248 1.66 -4.58 -24.43
C ALA A 248 2.60 -5.17 -23.36
N ALA A 249 2.90 -4.40 -22.31
CA ALA A 249 3.70 -4.87 -21.19
C ALA A 249 3.01 -6.00 -20.41
N ALA A 250 1.70 -5.88 -20.12
CA ALA A 250 0.95 -6.92 -19.42
C ALA A 250 0.88 -8.24 -20.22
N ASP A 251 0.73 -8.15 -21.55
CA ASP A 251 0.74 -9.31 -22.43
C ASP A 251 2.12 -10.00 -22.46
N ALA A 252 3.18 -9.24 -22.64
CA ALA A 252 4.56 -9.76 -22.64
C ALA A 252 4.95 -10.37 -21.28
N LEU A 253 4.61 -9.71 -20.17
CA LEU A 253 4.84 -10.24 -18.82
C LEU A 253 4.01 -11.50 -18.55
N GLY A 254 2.80 -11.58 -19.12
CA GLY A 254 1.99 -12.77 -19.05
C GLY A 254 2.62 -13.95 -19.79
N ALA A 255 3.19 -13.72 -20.98
CA ALA A 255 3.92 -14.76 -21.72
C ALA A 255 5.15 -15.22 -20.92
N LEU A 256 5.92 -14.26 -20.37
CA LEU A 256 7.08 -14.59 -19.51
C LEU A 256 6.66 -15.44 -18.28
N ALA A 257 5.55 -15.11 -17.65
CA ALA A 257 5.03 -15.90 -16.52
C ALA A 257 4.69 -17.33 -16.95
N ASP A 258 3.95 -17.49 -18.07
CA ASP A 258 3.56 -18.81 -18.62
C ASP A 258 4.78 -19.69 -18.94
N GLU A 259 5.83 -19.11 -19.56
CA GLU A 259 7.09 -19.81 -19.86
C GLU A 259 7.81 -20.34 -18.61
N ASN A 260 7.60 -19.69 -17.46
CA ASN A 260 8.17 -20.07 -16.18
C ASN A 260 7.22 -20.86 -15.26
N GLY A 261 6.06 -21.29 -15.79
CA GLY A 261 5.07 -22.05 -15.02
C GLY A 261 4.39 -21.24 -13.90
N LEU A 262 4.38 -19.90 -14.04
CA LEU A 262 3.80 -18.97 -13.07
C LEU A 262 2.51 -18.34 -13.61
N THR A 263 1.63 -17.95 -12.71
CA THR A 263 0.61 -16.97 -13.05
C THR A 263 1.21 -15.56 -13.04
N LEU A 264 0.64 -14.63 -13.82
CA LEU A 264 1.11 -13.25 -13.82
C LEU A 264 0.93 -12.57 -12.44
N VAL A 265 -0.06 -12.99 -11.65
CA VAL A 265 -0.24 -12.54 -10.24
C VAL A 265 0.97 -12.96 -9.40
N GLN A 266 1.43 -14.19 -9.54
CA GLN A 266 2.58 -14.72 -8.84
C GLN A 266 3.87 -13.98 -9.26
N LEU A 267 4.13 -13.86 -10.56
CA LEU A 267 5.28 -13.11 -11.07
C LEU A 267 5.32 -11.68 -10.52
N ALA A 268 4.21 -10.93 -10.67
CA ALA A 268 4.17 -9.53 -10.26
C ALA A 268 4.30 -9.32 -8.74
N THR A 269 3.73 -10.24 -7.95
CA THR A 269 3.80 -10.17 -6.49
C THR A 269 5.20 -10.53 -5.99
N ALA A 270 5.78 -11.64 -6.48
CA ALA A 270 7.12 -12.09 -6.13
C ALA A 270 8.17 -11.05 -6.56
N TRP A 271 8.02 -10.46 -7.77
CA TRP A 271 8.91 -9.42 -8.25
C TRP A 271 8.92 -8.19 -7.33
N ALA A 272 7.75 -7.67 -6.96
CA ALA A 272 7.66 -6.51 -6.06
C ALA A 272 8.27 -6.79 -4.68
N ALA A 273 8.12 -8.02 -4.19
CA ALA A 273 8.66 -8.47 -2.93
C ALA A 273 10.19 -8.70 -2.97
N ARG A 274 10.78 -8.91 -4.14
CA ARG A 274 12.22 -9.16 -4.31
C ARG A 274 13.07 -7.92 -4.04
N HIS A 275 12.52 -6.71 -4.18
CA HIS A 275 13.31 -5.49 -3.99
C HIS A 275 13.77 -5.34 -2.53
N PRO A 276 15.07 -5.13 -2.27
CA PRO A 276 15.63 -5.15 -0.90
C PRO A 276 15.13 -4.02 0.01
N ALA A 277 14.59 -2.94 -0.56
CA ALA A 277 13.95 -1.87 0.22
C ALA A 277 12.53 -2.21 0.67
N VAL A 278 11.87 -3.21 0.05
CA VAL A 278 10.49 -3.58 0.35
C VAL A 278 10.45 -4.52 1.55
N SER A 279 9.83 -4.08 2.63
CA SER A 279 9.61 -4.91 3.82
C SER A 279 8.47 -5.89 3.59
N SER A 280 7.39 -5.45 2.94
CA SER A 280 6.22 -6.28 2.66
C SER A 280 5.41 -5.75 1.47
N VAL A 281 4.77 -6.66 0.73
CA VAL A 281 3.85 -6.33 -0.37
C VAL A 281 2.42 -6.37 0.13
N VAL A 282 1.70 -5.26 -0.03
CA VAL A 282 0.29 -5.16 0.35
C VAL A 282 -0.58 -5.79 -0.74
N ILE A 283 -1.15 -6.95 -0.45
CA ILE A 283 -2.04 -7.71 -1.33
C ILE A 283 -3.50 -7.36 -1.04
N GLY A 284 -4.34 -7.28 -2.08
CA GLY A 284 -5.74 -6.84 -1.95
C GLY A 284 -6.75 -7.85 -2.50
N PRO A 285 -6.89 -9.04 -1.91
CA PRO A 285 -7.86 -10.03 -2.34
C PRO A 285 -9.29 -9.56 -2.02
N ARG A 286 -10.23 -9.92 -2.90
CA ARG A 286 -11.68 -9.74 -2.70
C ARG A 286 -12.40 -11.07 -2.47
N THR A 287 -11.76 -12.17 -2.83
CA THR A 287 -12.29 -13.53 -2.71
C THR A 287 -11.21 -14.44 -2.14
N MET A 288 -11.63 -15.57 -1.57
CA MET A 288 -10.72 -16.59 -1.07
C MET A 288 -9.78 -17.09 -2.16
N GLN A 289 -10.29 -17.31 -3.37
CA GLN A 289 -9.46 -17.73 -4.52
C GLN A 289 -8.35 -16.72 -4.84
N GLN A 290 -8.65 -15.42 -4.77
CA GLN A 290 -7.63 -14.38 -4.99
C GLN A 290 -6.59 -14.38 -3.87
N LEU A 291 -7.01 -14.59 -2.62
CA LEU A 291 -6.08 -14.72 -1.50
C LEU A 291 -5.10 -15.87 -1.73
N ASP A 292 -5.61 -17.06 -2.06
CA ASP A 292 -4.77 -18.24 -2.33
C ASP A 292 -3.79 -17.99 -3.49
N GLY A 293 -4.23 -17.28 -4.53
CA GLY A 293 -3.38 -16.89 -5.66
C GLY A 293 -2.22 -15.96 -5.26
N TYR A 294 -2.45 -15.01 -4.36
CA TYR A 294 -1.39 -14.16 -3.82
C TYR A 294 -0.46 -14.92 -2.88
N LEU A 295 -1.01 -15.74 -1.99
CA LEU A 295 -0.22 -16.52 -1.02
C LEU A 295 0.76 -17.49 -1.70
N ALA A 296 0.38 -18.00 -2.86
CA ALA A 296 1.26 -18.86 -3.67
C ALA A 296 2.51 -18.11 -4.20
N ALA A 297 2.53 -16.78 -4.19
CA ALA A 297 3.71 -16.00 -4.59
C ALA A 297 4.82 -15.97 -3.53
N ASP A 298 4.51 -16.25 -2.27
CA ASP A 298 5.47 -16.15 -1.15
C ASP A 298 6.66 -17.11 -1.28
N SER A 299 6.46 -18.28 -1.88
CA SER A 299 7.51 -19.29 -2.05
C SER A 299 8.27 -19.20 -3.38
N ILE A 300 7.98 -18.19 -4.20
CA ILE A 300 8.57 -18.06 -5.53
C ILE A 300 9.87 -17.28 -5.45
N ASP A 301 10.96 -17.93 -5.84
CA ASP A 301 12.25 -17.29 -6.06
C ASP A 301 12.45 -17.10 -7.58
N LEU A 302 12.43 -15.85 -8.01
CA LEU A 302 12.63 -15.49 -9.40
C LEU A 302 14.13 -15.51 -9.74
N SER A 303 14.50 -16.23 -10.80
CA SER A 303 15.88 -16.23 -11.29
C SER A 303 16.30 -14.87 -11.85
N ASP A 304 17.59 -14.61 -11.89
CA ASP A 304 18.13 -13.39 -12.47
C ASP A 304 17.73 -13.23 -13.96
N ASP A 305 17.66 -14.34 -14.73
CA ASP A 305 17.15 -14.31 -16.12
C ASP A 305 15.71 -13.78 -16.20
N VAL A 306 14.82 -14.22 -15.31
CA VAL A 306 13.45 -13.72 -15.27
C VAL A 306 13.43 -12.24 -14.90
N LEU A 307 14.25 -11.81 -13.94
CA LEU A 307 14.34 -10.41 -13.52
C LEU A 307 14.86 -9.54 -14.66
N ASP A 308 15.91 -9.96 -15.36
CA ASP A 308 16.49 -9.25 -16.53
C ASP A 308 15.45 -9.12 -17.66
N ARG A 309 14.67 -10.17 -17.91
CA ARG A 309 13.59 -10.13 -18.90
C ARG A 309 12.43 -9.22 -18.49
N VAL A 310 12.10 -9.14 -17.20
CA VAL A 310 11.15 -8.14 -16.70
C VAL A 310 11.70 -6.73 -16.96
N ASP A 311 12.98 -6.49 -16.68
CA ASP A 311 13.65 -5.20 -16.91
C ASP A 311 13.72 -4.82 -18.40
N ALA A 312 13.84 -5.80 -19.29
CA ALA A 312 13.77 -5.58 -20.74
C ALA A 312 12.35 -5.19 -21.22
N ILE A 313 11.30 -5.68 -20.57
CA ILE A 313 9.90 -5.31 -20.89
C ILE A 313 9.55 -3.93 -20.32
N VAL A 314 9.91 -3.66 -19.07
CA VAL A 314 9.74 -2.36 -18.42
C VAL A 314 11.00 -2.01 -17.67
N ALA A 315 11.77 -1.07 -18.21
CA ALA A 315 13.06 -0.69 -17.65
C ALA A 315 12.96 -0.15 -16.21
N PRO A 316 14.01 -0.35 -15.37
CA PRO A 316 14.08 0.22 -14.04
C PRO A 316 13.79 1.72 -14.02
N GLY A 317 13.02 2.17 -13.02
CA GLY A 317 12.63 3.56 -12.85
C GLY A 317 11.52 4.05 -13.78
N VAL A 318 11.13 3.30 -14.81
CA VAL A 318 10.07 3.71 -15.76
C VAL A 318 8.68 3.52 -15.17
N THR A 319 7.80 4.48 -15.43
CA THR A 319 6.36 4.37 -15.19
C THR A 319 5.62 4.54 -16.51
N LEU A 320 4.84 3.56 -16.90
CA LEU A 320 4.14 3.55 -18.20
C LEU A 320 3.01 4.56 -18.28
N ASP A 321 2.40 4.90 -17.15
CA ASP A 321 1.37 5.92 -17.05
C ASP A 321 1.65 6.82 -15.83
N PRO A 322 2.00 8.09 -16.04
CA PRO A 322 2.27 9.02 -14.95
C PRO A 322 1.15 9.14 -13.90
N ALA A 323 -0.10 8.87 -14.28
CA ALA A 323 -1.22 8.87 -13.35
C ALA A 323 -1.16 7.74 -12.31
N ASP A 324 -0.39 6.69 -12.58
CA ASP A 324 -0.21 5.56 -11.66
C ASP A 324 0.81 5.86 -10.55
N THR A 325 1.59 6.94 -10.65
CA THR A 325 2.58 7.33 -9.62
C THR A 325 1.93 7.72 -8.31
N MET A 326 0.68 8.16 -8.32
CA MET A 326 -0.13 8.61 -7.18
C MET A 326 0.47 9.77 -6.33
N TRP A 327 1.71 10.20 -6.60
CA TRP A 327 2.34 11.35 -5.94
C TRP A 327 1.80 12.68 -6.43
N VAL A 328 1.28 12.70 -7.65
CA VAL A 328 0.77 13.90 -8.32
C VAL A 328 -0.26 14.66 -7.47
N HIS A 329 -1.02 13.94 -6.64
CA HIS A 329 -2.04 14.54 -5.78
C HIS A 329 -1.48 15.25 -4.54
N GLY A 330 -0.26 14.90 -4.10
CA GLY A 330 0.35 15.48 -2.89
C GLY A 330 1.29 16.65 -3.18
N THR A 331 1.96 16.66 -4.33
CA THR A 331 3.00 17.65 -4.62
C THR A 331 2.53 18.82 -5.45
N ARG A 332 1.36 18.74 -6.10
CA ARG A 332 0.90 19.69 -7.14
C ARG A 332 1.96 19.99 -8.22
N ALA A 333 3.04 19.19 -8.29
CA ALA A 333 4.16 19.46 -9.17
C ALA A 333 3.78 19.54 -10.66
N LEU A 334 2.66 18.89 -11.02
CA LEU A 334 2.10 18.93 -12.38
C LEU A 334 0.96 19.94 -12.53
N ASP A 335 0.55 20.62 -11.45
CA ASP A 335 -0.45 21.68 -11.52
C ASP A 335 0.12 22.88 -12.31
N ALA A 336 -0.63 23.33 -13.31
CA ALA A 336 -0.22 24.47 -14.14
C ALA A 336 -0.02 25.74 -13.30
N THR A 337 -0.77 25.92 -12.22
CA THR A 337 -0.65 27.05 -11.30
C THR A 337 0.66 27.08 -10.54
N GLN A 338 1.30 25.93 -10.34
CA GLN A 338 2.62 25.82 -9.71
C GLN A 338 3.77 26.01 -10.70
N ARG A 339 3.51 25.94 -12.01
CA ARG A 339 4.51 26.02 -13.09
C ARG A 339 4.45 27.31 -13.89
N ARG A 340 3.41 28.13 -13.69
CA ARG A 340 3.19 29.37 -14.43
C ARG A 340 2.95 30.50 -13.45
N ARG A 341 3.68 31.59 -13.61
CA ARG A 341 3.45 32.86 -12.92
C ARG A 341 2.47 33.70 -13.72
#